data_6a6230099c40249ba69a39905a0b8daf
#
_entry.id   6a6230099c40249ba69a39905a0b8daf
#
_cell.length_a   1.000
_cell.length_b   1.000
_cell.length_c   1.000
_cell.angle_alpha   90.00
_cell.angle_beta   90.00
_cell.angle_gamma   90.00
#
_symmetry.space_group_name_H-M   'P 1'
#
loop_
_entity.id
_entity.type
_entity.pdbx_description
1 polymer ?
#
loop_
_entity_poly.entity_id
_entity_poly.type
_entity_poly.pdbx_seq_one_letter_code
_entity_poly.pdbx_strand_id
1 'polypeptide(L)'
;MKHLLTILSFLLLSSPVIGDNHKGETLYGWGNTLPYVWKGFGDKDTHPVYKGYVKNGKPHVQGTETLSDGKKYEGEWKDGERNGHGIFTYPDDGRKYEGEWKGDKPWNGTGYDKNGNITTKVVNGKIYIQYLPLKPTPSSPVSDTHYFFTSQTHSK
;
A
#
# COMPACT_ATOMS: atom_id res chain seq x y z
N MET A 1 -50.81 48.11 -15.73
CA MET A 1 -49.78 47.34 -16.40
C MET A 1 -48.73 47.02 -15.34
N LYS A 2 -48.73 45.79 -14.83
CA LYS A 2 -47.81 45.34 -13.76
C LYS A 2 -46.70 44.51 -14.42
N HIS A 3 -45.47 45.07 -14.42
CA HIS A 3 -44.29 44.36 -14.90
C HIS A 3 -43.87 43.32 -13.84
N LEU A 4 -44.02 42.03 -14.16
CA LEU A 4 -43.54 40.91 -13.38
C LEU A 4 -42.05 40.74 -13.71
N LEU A 5 -41.17 41.16 -12.78
CA LEU A 5 -39.74 40.89 -12.84
C LEU A 5 -39.52 39.43 -12.40
N THR A 6 -39.27 38.54 -13.32
CA THR A 6 -38.79 37.20 -13.03
C THR A 6 -37.30 37.27 -12.73
N ILE A 7 -36.97 37.21 -11.46
CA ILE A 7 -35.58 37.00 -11.01
C ILE A 7 -35.21 35.55 -11.27
N LEU A 8 -34.45 35.32 -12.33
CA LEU A 8 -33.85 34.05 -12.64
C LEU A 8 -32.64 33.88 -11.71
N SER A 9 -32.87 33.22 -10.58
CA SER A 9 -31.77 32.83 -9.67
C SER A 9 -30.90 31.81 -10.35
N PHE A 10 -29.76 32.25 -10.89
CA PHE A 10 -28.66 31.34 -11.22
C PHE A 10 -28.13 30.77 -9.92
N LEU A 11 -28.60 29.58 -9.55
CA LEU A 11 -27.90 28.72 -8.60
C LEU A 11 -26.58 28.30 -9.29
N LEU A 12 -25.53 29.06 -9.05
CA LEU A 12 -24.18 28.60 -9.25
C LEU A 12 -23.98 27.40 -8.29
N LEU A 13 -24.22 26.22 -8.82
CA LEU A 13 -23.67 25.00 -8.26
C LEU A 13 -22.15 25.16 -8.34
N SER A 14 -21.56 25.81 -7.34
CA SER A 14 -20.15 25.71 -7.09
C SER A 14 -19.88 24.25 -6.77
N SER A 15 -19.46 23.50 -7.79
CA SER A 15 -18.79 22.24 -7.54
C SER A 15 -17.73 22.52 -6.49
N PRO A 16 -17.67 21.77 -5.38
CA PRO A 16 -16.58 21.95 -4.45
C PRO A 16 -15.30 21.74 -5.27
N VAL A 17 -14.51 22.79 -5.36
CA VAL A 17 -13.13 22.69 -5.81
C VAL A 17 -12.47 21.75 -4.79
N ILE A 18 -12.36 20.47 -5.13
CA ILE A 18 -11.55 19.51 -4.41
C ILE A 18 -10.11 19.86 -4.76
N GLY A 19 -9.67 20.94 -4.19
CA GLY A 19 -8.28 21.37 -4.18
C GLY A 19 -7.83 21.40 -2.74
N ASP A 20 -6.70 20.80 -2.52
CA ASP A 20 -5.82 21.00 -1.40
C ASP A 20 -5.98 20.07 -0.19
N ASN A 21 -5.02 19.11 -0.13
CA ASN A 21 -4.43 18.50 1.08
C ASN A 21 -5.38 18.29 2.26
N HIS A 22 -6.42 17.47 2.11
CA HIS A 22 -7.30 17.11 3.20
C HIS A 22 -6.75 15.90 3.96
N LYS A 23 -6.47 16.09 5.25
CA LYS A 23 -6.09 15.02 6.18
C LYS A 23 -7.34 14.28 6.62
N GLY A 24 -7.33 12.94 6.51
CA GLY A 24 -8.40 12.09 7.03
C GLY A 24 -9.52 11.77 6.03
N GLU A 25 -9.32 12.03 4.75
CA GLU A 25 -10.28 11.60 3.73
C GLU A 25 -10.26 10.08 3.53
N THR A 26 -11.42 9.55 3.12
CA THR A 26 -11.58 8.15 2.73
C THR A 26 -11.78 8.07 1.22
N LEU A 27 -10.94 7.26 0.57
CA LEU A 27 -11.07 6.93 -0.84
C LEU A 27 -11.21 5.42 -1.01
N TYR A 28 -11.78 5.02 -2.13
CA TYR A 28 -11.95 3.62 -2.53
C TYR A 28 -11.22 3.36 -3.84
N GLY A 29 -10.46 2.27 -3.88
CA GLY A 29 -9.71 1.87 -5.07
C GLY A 29 -10.58 1.09 -6.05
N TRP A 30 -10.72 1.58 -7.27
CA TRP A 30 -11.48 0.93 -8.35
C TRP A 30 -10.54 0.35 -9.38
N GLY A 31 -10.84 -0.88 -9.80
CA GLY A 31 -10.01 -1.66 -10.72
C GLY A 31 -9.51 -2.95 -10.06
N ASN A 32 -9.10 -3.91 -10.88
CA ASN A 32 -8.68 -5.23 -10.41
C ASN A 32 -7.17 -5.34 -10.19
N THR A 33 -6.43 -4.31 -10.57
CA THR A 33 -4.96 -4.25 -10.49
C THR A 33 -4.48 -2.85 -10.16
N LEU A 34 -3.30 -2.74 -9.57
CA LEU A 34 -2.60 -1.48 -9.35
C LEU A 34 -2.07 -0.89 -10.68
N PRO A 35 -2.04 0.44 -10.81
CA PRO A 35 -2.57 1.42 -9.87
C PRO A 35 -4.10 1.51 -9.94
N TYR A 36 -4.74 1.76 -8.78
CA TYR A 36 -6.20 1.93 -8.72
C TYR A 36 -6.65 3.30 -9.25
N VAL A 37 -7.91 3.36 -9.71
CA VAL A 37 -8.64 4.62 -9.87
C VAL A 37 -9.31 4.95 -8.54
N TRP A 38 -8.85 5.99 -7.87
CA TRP A 38 -9.36 6.40 -6.56
C TRP A 38 -10.63 7.22 -6.68
N LYS A 39 -11.65 6.89 -5.87
CA LYS A 39 -12.94 7.60 -5.83
C LYS A 39 -13.40 7.79 -4.39
N GLY A 40 -14.17 8.84 -4.11
CA GLY A 40 -14.75 9.14 -2.80
C GLY A 40 -15.92 8.23 -2.39
N PHE A 41 -16.24 7.20 -3.17
CA PHE A 41 -17.31 6.26 -2.91
C PHE A 41 -16.91 4.85 -3.33
N GLY A 42 -17.45 3.84 -2.64
CA GLY A 42 -17.19 2.43 -2.87
C GLY A 42 -17.76 1.59 -1.74
N ASP A 43 -17.53 0.30 -1.81
CA ASP A 43 -17.92 -0.66 -0.77
C ASP A 43 -16.64 -1.27 -0.17
N LYS A 44 -16.49 -1.15 1.14
CA LYS A 44 -15.32 -1.65 1.90
C LYS A 44 -15.10 -3.16 1.79
N ASP A 45 -16.17 -3.92 1.47
CA ASP A 45 -16.10 -5.37 1.40
C ASP A 45 -15.61 -5.85 0.01
N THR A 46 -15.61 -4.95 -0.98
CA THR A 46 -15.21 -5.27 -2.36
C THR A 46 -14.10 -4.38 -2.91
N HIS A 47 -13.89 -3.20 -2.35
CA HIS A 47 -12.89 -2.24 -2.81
C HIS A 47 -11.82 -2.00 -1.74
N PRO A 48 -10.56 -1.84 -2.12
CA PRO A 48 -9.54 -1.28 -1.23
C PRO A 48 -9.99 0.07 -0.67
N VAL A 49 -9.80 0.26 0.64
CA VAL A 49 -10.15 1.50 1.35
C VAL A 49 -8.89 2.22 1.78
N TYR A 50 -8.71 3.43 1.29
CA TYR A 50 -7.65 4.34 1.75
C TYR A 50 -8.19 5.33 2.77
N LYS A 51 -7.39 5.63 3.80
CA LYS A 51 -7.62 6.70 4.77
C LYS A 51 -6.33 7.47 4.99
N GLY A 52 -6.32 8.77 4.72
CA GLY A 52 -5.12 9.57 4.89
C GLY A 52 -5.19 10.92 4.21
N TYR A 53 -4.02 11.42 3.86
CA TYR A 53 -3.87 12.66 3.09
C TYR A 53 -4.28 12.44 1.64
N VAL A 54 -5.10 13.33 1.11
CA VAL A 54 -5.56 13.32 -0.29
C VAL A 54 -5.14 14.61 -0.97
N LYS A 55 -4.61 14.48 -2.19
CA LYS A 55 -4.29 15.60 -3.08
C LYS A 55 -4.81 15.30 -4.48
N ASN A 56 -5.59 16.22 -5.03
CA ASN A 56 -6.20 16.06 -6.35
C ASN A 56 -6.99 14.75 -6.49
N GLY A 57 -7.74 14.35 -5.45
CA GLY A 57 -8.52 13.11 -5.42
C GLY A 57 -7.69 11.81 -5.35
N LYS A 58 -6.41 11.89 -4.99
CA LYS A 58 -5.50 10.73 -4.91
C LYS A 58 -4.80 10.66 -3.56
N PRO A 59 -4.51 9.43 -3.04
CA PRO A 59 -3.61 9.24 -1.91
C PRO A 59 -2.30 9.99 -2.05
N HIS A 60 -1.88 10.69 -1.00
CA HIS A 60 -0.66 11.49 -1.00
C HIS A 60 -0.08 11.63 0.41
N VAL A 61 1.24 11.86 0.54
CA VAL A 61 2.03 11.99 1.77
C VAL A 61 1.92 10.76 2.65
N GLN A 62 0.92 10.65 3.53
CA GLN A 62 0.76 9.58 4.51
C GLN A 62 -0.67 9.04 4.52
N GLY A 63 -0.78 7.72 4.60
CA GLY A 63 -2.08 7.08 4.73
C GLY A 63 -2.03 5.57 4.89
N THR A 64 -3.20 5.03 5.16
CA THR A 64 -3.44 3.61 5.36
C THR A 64 -4.38 3.11 4.28
N GLU A 65 -4.01 2.03 3.62
CA GLU A 65 -4.89 1.26 2.73
C GLU A 65 -5.21 -0.08 3.37
N THR A 66 -6.47 -0.47 3.32
CA THR A 66 -6.94 -1.80 3.72
C THR A 66 -7.60 -2.45 2.52
N LEU A 67 -7.08 -3.61 2.11
CA LEU A 67 -7.64 -4.40 1.02
C LEU A 67 -8.86 -5.20 1.51
N SER A 68 -9.73 -5.64 0.60
CA SER A 68 -10.93 -6.43 0.94
C SER A 68 -10.60 -7.79 1.61
N ASP A 69 -9.40 -8.32 1.41
CA ASP A 69 -8.90 -9.51 2.09
C ASP A 69 -8.20 -9.21 3.44
N GLY A 70 -8.30 -7.99 3.95
CA GLY A 70 -7.73 -7.56 5.22
C GLY A 70 -6.25 -7.20 5.21
N LYS A 71 -5.52 -7.41 4.11
CA LYS A 71 -4.14 -6.93 3.99
C LYS A 71 -4.10 -5.41 4.11
N LYS A 72 -3.02 -4.89 4.68
CA LYS A 72 -2.92 -3.48 5.02
C LYS A 72 -1.57 -2.89 4.63
N TYR A 73 -1.60 -1.71 4.03
CA TYR A 73 -0.43 -0.86 3.85
C TYR A 73 -0.56 0.39 4.71
N GLU A 74 0.49 0.72 5.44
CA GLU A 74 0.63 1.95 6.22
C GLU A 74 1.94 2.61 5.82
N GLY A 75 1.87 3.81 5.24
CA GLY A 75 3.10 4.45 4.78
C GLY A 75 2.87 5.66 3.91
N GLU A 76 3.94 5.98 3.17
CA GLU A 76 4.01 7.13 2.30
C GLU A 76 3.37 6.84 0.92
N TRP A 77 2.76 7.90 0.38
CA TRP A 77 2.02 7.88 -0.87
C TRP A 77 2.42 9.04 -1.76
N LYS A 78 2.41 8.80 -3.05
CA LYS A 78 2.61 9.85 -4.06
C LYS A 78 1.70 9.60 -5.25
N ASP A 79 0.85 10.58 -5.55
CA ASP A 79 -0.01 10.61 -6.74
C ASP A 79 -0.89 9.37 -6.93
N GLY A 80 -1.30 8.74 -5.81
CA GLY A 80 -2.18 7.56 -5.79
C GLY A 80 -1.46 6.23 -5.66
N GLU A 81 -0.13 6.21 -5.62
CA GLU A 81 0.71 5.03 -5.52
C GLU A 81 1.48 4.98 -4.19
N ARG A 82 1.75 3.79 -3.66
CA ARG A 82 2.65 3.57 -2.51
C ARG A 82 4.05 3.98 -2.93
N ASN A 83 4.65 4.93 -2.21
CA ASN A 83 5.95 5.51 -2.60
C ASN A 83 6.63 6.12 -1.38
N GLY A 84 7.87 5.75 -1.10
CA GLY A 84 8.59 6.10 0.11
C GLY A 84 8.54 4.97 1.15
N HIS A 85 8.62 5.26 2.44
CA HIS A 85 8.64 4.24 3.49
C HIS A 85 7.23 3.75 3.83
N GLY A 86 7.11 2.42 4.07
CA GLY A 86 5.84 1.83 4.46
C GLY A 86 5.94 0.38 4.93
N ILE A 87 4.88 -0.04 5.61
CA ILE A 87 4.73 -1.39 6.13
C ILE A 87 3.51 -2.02 5.46
N PHE A 88 3.70 -3.21 4.92
CA PHE A 88 2.61 -4.03 4.39
C PHE A 88 2.45 -5.27 5.28
N THR A 89 1.24 -5.49 5.78
CA THR A 89 0.91 -6.60 6.68
C THR A 89 -0.07 -7.58 6.04
N TYR A 90 0.12 -8.86 6.36
CA TYR A 90 -0.73 -9.98 5.97
C TYR A 90 -1.40 -10.53 7.24
N PRO A 91 -2.68 -10.23 7.49
CA PRO A 91 -3.33 -10.59 8.76
C PRO A 91 -3.47 -12.10 8.95
N ASP A 92 -3.64 -12.86 7.86
CA ASP A 92 -3.93 -14.29 7.92
C ASP A 92 -2.78 -15.12 8.53
N ASP A 93 -1.53 -14.74 8.24
CA ASP A 93 -0.35 -15.47 8.66
C ASP A 93 0.67 -14.64 9.44
N GLY A 94 0.35 -13.39 9.73
CA GLY A 94 1.17 -12.47 10.53
C GLY A 94 2.48 -12.04 9.86
N ARG A 95 2.67 -12.31 8.57
CA ARG A 95 3.81 -11.80 7.82
C ARG A 95 3.72 -10.29 7.64
N LYS A 96 4.87 -9.65 7.52
CA LYS A 96 4.95 -8.24 7.12
C LYS A 96 6.15 -7.97 6.22
N TYR A 97 6.04 -6.94 5.43
CA TYR A 97 7.16 -6.31 4.73
C TYR A 97 7.31 -4.88 5.24
N GLU A 98 8.54 -4.46 5.51
CA GLU A 98 8.86 -3.11 6.00
C GLU A 98 10.04 -2.55 5.19
N GLY A 99 9.87 -1.36 4.63
CA GLY A 99 10.90 -0.73 3.82
C GLY A 99 10.37 0.30 2.84
N GLU A 100 11.19 0.56 1.83
CA GLU A 100 10.90 1.50 0.76
C GLU A 100 10.00 0.88 -0.31
N TRP A 101 9.14 1.73 -0.87
CA TRP A 101 8.21 1.44 -1.95
C TRP A 101 8.44 2.41 -3.11
N LYS A 102 8.23 1.95 -4.33
CA LYS A 102 8.33 2.76 -5.53
C LYS A 102 7.30 2.29 -6.56
N GLY A 103 6.32 3.15 -6.87
CA GLY A 103 5.26 2.83 -7.81
C GLY A 103 4.52 1.53 -7.44
N ASP A 104 3.95 1.45 -6.23
CA ASP A 104 3.25 0.29 -5.67
C ASP A 104 4.09 -0.99 -5.47
N LYS A 105 5.41 -0.94 -5.70
CA LYS A 105 6.30 -2.10 -5.59
C LYS A 105 7.29 -1.94 -4.44
N PRO A 106 7.57 -3.02 -3.68
CA PRO A 106 8.69 -3.04 -2.75
C PRO A 106 10.00 -2.71 -3.47
N TRP A 107 10.80 -1.80 -2.89
CA TRP A 107 12.05 -1.34 -3.52
C TRP A 107 13.29 -1.72 -2.73
N ASN A 108 13.38 -1.33 -1.45
CA ASN A 108 14.43 -1.74 -0.52
C ASN A 108 13.80 -2.05 0.83
N GLY A 109 14.01 -3.24 1.38
CA GLY A 109 13.41 -3.58 2.66
C GLY A 109 13.52 -5.03 3.04
N THR A 110 12.73 -5.41 4.05
CA THR A 110 12.81 -6.71 4.70
C THR A 110 11.42 -7.29 4.90
N GLY A 111 11.23 -8.54 4.54
CA GLY A 111 10.08 -9.34 4.88
C GLY A 111 10.33 -10.20 6.12
N TYR A 112 9.31 -10.33 6.95
CA TYR A 112 9.33 -11.06 8.21
C TYR A 112 8.19 -12.08 8.27
N ASP A 113 8.43 -13.19 8.96
CA ASP A 113 7.37 -14.10 9.38
C ASP A 113 6.65 -13.58 10.65
N LYS A 114 5.63 -14.29 11.11
CA LYS A 114 4.87 -13.96 12.32
C LYS A 114 5.70 -13.93 13.61
N ASN A 115 6.85 -14.58 13.62
CA ASN A 115 7.75 -14.64 14.77
C ASN A 115 8.83 -13.58 14.73
N GLY A 116 8.84 -12.74 13.67
CA GLY A 116 9.84 -11.69 13.46
C GLY A 116 11.12 -12.16 12.78
N ASN A 117 11.17 -13.41 12.31
CA ASN A 117 12.33 -13.90 11.57
C ASN A 117 12.33 -13.29 10.16
N ILE A 118 13.51 -12.93 9.68
CA ILE A 118 13.69 -12.43 8.33
C ILE A 118 13.49 -13.57 7.32
N THR A 119 12.56 -13.40 6.41
CA THR A 119 12.27 -14.37 5.33
C THR A 119 12.69 -13.87 3.97
N THR A 120 12.75 -12.55 3.80
CA THR A 120 12.98 -11.93 2.49
C THR A 120 13.75 -10.64 2.66
N LYS A 121 14.68 -10.38 1.73
CA LYS A 121 15.30 -9.07 1.50
C LYS A 121 14.91 -8.56 0.12
N VAL A 122 14.59 -7.29 0.02
CA VAL A 122 14.40 -6.61 -1.27
C VAL A 122 15.48 -5.57 -1.42
N VAL A 123 16.17 -5.57 -2.55
CA VAL A 123 17.23 -4.61 -2.86
C VAL A 123 17.04 -4.14 -4.30
N ASN A 124 16.81 -2.84 -4.49
CA ASN A 124 16.54 -2.25 -5.80
C ASN A 124 15.44 -3.01 -6.59
N GLY A 125 14.35 -3.40 -5.90
CA GLY A 125 13.23 -4.13 -6.45
C GLY A 125 13.47 -5.63 -6.73
N LYS A 126 14.68 -6.14 -6.46
CA LYS A 126 14.99 -7.58 -6.58
C LYS A 126 14.75 -8.28 -5.25
N ILE A 127 14.08 -9.42 -5.30
CA ILE A 127 13.69 -10.22 -4.12
C ILE A 127 14.73 -11.31 -3.89
N TYR A 128 15.25 -11.38 -2.65
CA TYR A 128 16.15 -12.41 -2.17
C TYR A 128 15.44 -13.15 -1.04
N ILE A 129 15.15 -14.44 -1.24
CA ILE A 129 14.51 -15.29 -0.22
C ILE A 129 15.60 -15.82 0.70
N GLN A 130 15.42 -15.64 2.00
CA GLN A 130 16.31 -16.18 3.01
C GLN A 130 15.74 -17.51 3.51
N TYR A 131 16.37 -18.61 3.15
CA TYR A 131 16.07 -19.90 3.75
C TYR A 131 16.68 -19.94 5.14
N LEU A 132 15.84 -19.96 6.18
CA LEU A 132 16.32 -20.34 7.52
C LEU A 132 16.79 -21.79 7.43
N PRO A 133 18.03 -22.10 7.82
CA PRO A 133 18.43 -23.50 7.96
C PRO A 133 17.48 -24.17 8.96
N LEU A 134 16.97 -25.34 8.60
CA LEU A 134 16.21 -26.17 9.54
C LEU A 134 17.03 -26.24 10.82
N LYS A 135 16.44 -25.97 11.99
CA LYS A 135 17.11 -26.14 13.27
C LYS A 135 17.83 -27.49 13.25
N PRO A 136 19.15 -27.56 13.50
CA PRO A 136 19.82 -28.83 13.55
C PRO A 136 19.11 -29.70 14.59
N THR A 137 18.74 -30.92 14.19
CA THR A 137 18.26 -31.90 15.13
C THR A 137 19.35 -32.13 16.18
N PRO A 138 19.04 -32.38 17.46
CA PRO A 138 20.01 -32.43 18.56
C PRO A 138 21.11 -33.50 18.44
N SER A 139 21.21 -34.19 17.33
CA SER A 139 22.14 -35.30 17.10
C SER A 139 23.26 -35.06 16.09
N SER A 140 23.42 -33.84 15.57
CA SER A 140 24.49 -33.54 14.58
C SER A 140 25.54 -32.61 15.18
N PRO A 141 26.85 -32.96 15.13
CA PRO A 141 27.90 -32.03 15.53
C PRO A 141 27.95 -30.83 14.58
N VAL A 142 28.10 -29.67 15.15
CA VAL A 142 28.16 -28.38 14.44
C VAL A 142 29.44 -28.36 13.59
N SER A 143 29.29 -28.35 12.27
CA SER A 143 30.35 -27.92 11.37
C SER A 143 30.00 -26.52 10.90
N ASP A 144 30.93 -25.60 11.04
CA ASP A 144 30.82 -24.21 10.59
C ASP A 144 30.42 -24.18 9.10
N THR A 145 29.18 -23.79 8.83
CA THR A 145 28.69 -23.68 7.45
C THR A 145 28.50 -22.21 7.12
N HIS A 146 29.33 -21.75 6.19
CA HIS A 146 29.22 -20.44 5.57
C HIS A 146 27.85 -20.25 4.94
N TYR A 147 27.20 -19.12 5.27
CA TYR A 147 25.93 -18.74 4.68
C TYR A 147 26.13 -18.29 3.23
N PHE A 148 25.61 -19.08 2.30
CA PHE A 148 25.57 -18.70 0.89
C PHE A 148 24.23 -18.03 0.57
N PHE A 149 24.29 -16.81 0.05
CA PHE A 149 23.15 -16.16 -0.57
C PHE A 149 22.96 -16.74 -1.98
N THR A 150 21.89 -17.45 -2.21
CA THR A 150 21.48 -17.84 -3.57
C THR A 150 20.40 -16.92 -4.09
N SER A 151 20.73 -16.19 -5.19
CA SER A 151 19.76 -15.40 -5.94
C SER A 151 18.99 -16.32 -6.89
N GLN A 152 17.68 -16.39 -6.76
CA GLN A 152 16.85 -16.93 -7.84
C GLN A 152 16.23 -15.77 -8.61
N THR A 153 16.68 -15.57 -9.84
CA THR A 153 16.03 -14.70 -10.80
C THR A 153 14.99 -15.50 -11.55
N HIS A 154 13.71 -15.20 -11.35
CA HIS A 154 12.69 -15.62 -12.30
C HIS A 154 12.69 -14.62 -13.44
N SER A 155 13.22 -15.04 -14.58
CA SER A 155 13.07 -14.33 -15.86
C SER A 155 11.73 -14.73 -16.48
N LYS A 156 10.86 -13.76 -16.62
CA LYS A 156 10.01 -13.53 -17.79
C LYS A 156 9.61 -12.11 -17.85
#